data_e462e1e40e726be2e783edf95bc6cd52
#
_entry.id   e462e1e40e726be2e783edf95bc6cd52
#
_cell.length_a   1.000
_cell.length_b   1.000
_cell.length_c   1.000
_cell.angle_alpha   90.00
_cell.angle_beta   90.00
_cell.angle_gamma   90.00
#
_symmetry.space_group_name_H-M   'P 1'
#
loop_
_entity.id
_entity.type
_entity.pdbx_description
1 polymer ?
#
loop_
_entity_poly.entity_id
_entity_poly.type
_entity_poly.pdbx_seq_one_letter_code
_entity_poly.pdbx_strand_id
1 'polypeptide(L)'
;MAVARFFRLFPLLLSSSFVVLSPLAFSASDSEALLRLKESLIDAGALDSWVPGSNPCNGSQGTWEGLRCSNGFVTGLRLEGMGLSGYINVEPLVEIQGLRVFSVANNSFTDVIPEINRLGSLKVLSLSMNQFSGVIPSEYFDNMGSLKKVWLSNNKFTGNIPVSLSRLSRLIDLHLENNQFGGQIPAFDSPTLKHINVSNNQLEGEIPSSLSKFNADSFAGNPGLCGEQVGVECSKADQPTPNDTSKTIVAALITLGAVLFIAVIFFAFRWRKKKQQNDLKELKTGNSNDAVEVPVSVITDKKEESVKSACSTRKDSNPERLSIVTELVMVNDEKGVIGLPDLLKSAAEVLGNGSLGSSYKVKMTNGVALVVKRMRQMNALGNDAFDAEVRKLGNLRHPNVLPPLAYHYRKEEKLFVYEYFSKGSLFYQLH
;
A
#
# COMPACT_ATOMS: atom_id res chain seq x y z
N MET A 1 68.01 -46.54 51.55
CA MET A 1 68.67 -46.01 50.35
C MET A 1 67.85 -46.47 49.17
N ALA A 2 66.96 -45.72 48.68
CA ALA A 2 66.13 -46.04 47.53
C ALA A 2 65.93 -44.76 46.70
N VAL A 3 66.47 -44.81 45.49
CA VAL A 3 66.34 -43.63 44.54
C VAL A 3 65.10 -43.88 43.66
N ALA A 4 64.11 -43.08 43.82
CA ALA A 4 62.90 -43.10 42.97
C ALA A 4 63.18 -42.29 41.72
N ARG A 5 63.10 -42.90 40.55
CA ARG A 5 63.13 -42.23 39.25
C ARG A 5 61.72 -41.78 38.89
N PHE A 6 61.51 -40.45 38.77
CA PHE A 6 60.33 -39.87 38.20
C PHE A 6 60.32 -39.95 36.67
N PHE A 7 59.36 -40.68 36.12
CA PHE A 7 59.00 -40.60 34.70
C PHE A 7 57.97 -39.47 34.55
N ARG A 8 58.31 -38.38 33.86
CA ARG A 8 57.41 -37.38 33.42
C ARG A 8 56.80 -37.84 32.08
N LEU A 9 55.55 -38.23 32.11
CA LEU A 9 54.70 -38.35 30.94
C LEU A 9 54.24 -36.94 30.51
N PHE A 10 54.66 -36.51 29.33
CA PHE A 10 54.15 -35.32 28.66
C PHE A 10 52.88 -35.74 27.90
N PRO A 11 51.69 -35.14 28.14
CA PRO A 11 50.57 -35.31 27.22
C PRO A 11 50.78 -34.35 26.06
N LEU A 12 50.91 -34.87 24.87
CA LEU A 12 50.79 -34.18 23.59
C LEU A 12 49.35 -33.69 23.44
N LEU A 13 49.13 -32.42 23.73
CA LEU A 13 47.93 -31.69 23.36
C LEU A 13 47.99 -31.42 21.84
N LEU A 14 47.35 -32.31 21.07
CA LEU A 14 46.93 -32.00 19.70
C LEU A 14 45.87 -30.92 19.75
N SER A 15 46.27 -29.64 19.64
CA SER A 15 45.38 -28.54 19.34
C SER A 15 44.95 -28.67 17.89
N SER A 16 43.81 -29.34 17.63
CA SER A 16 43.11 -29.24 16.36
C SER A 16 42.58 -27.81 16.23
N SER A 17 43.35 -26.97 15.56
CA SER A 17 42.87 -25.69 15.08
C SER A 17 41.76 -25.94 14.07
N PHE A 18 40.50 -25.96 14.54
CA PHE A 18 39.36 -25.77 13.66
C PHE A 18 39.47 -24.36 13.09
N VAL A 19 40.07 -24.26 11.91
CA VAL A 19 39.89 -23.08 11.06
C VAL A 19 38.40 -23.09 10.67
N VAL A 20 37.60 -22.36 11.43
CA VAL A 20 36.26 -21.99 11.00
C VAL A 20 36.48 -21.11 9.76
N LEU A 21 36.40 -21.72 8.58
CA LEU A 21 36.20 -21.01 7.34
C LEU A 21 34.79 -20.33 7.48
N SER A 22 34.75 -19.12 8.07
CA SER A 22 33.64 -18.23 7.87
C SER A 22 33.50 -18.10 6.36
N PRO A 23 32.29 -18.29 5.76
CA PRO A 23 32.11 -17.91 4.38
C PRO A 23 32.42 -16.42 4.32
N LEU A 24 33.55 -16.07 3.70
CA LEU A 24 33.83 -14.72 3.28
C LEU A 24 32.65 -14.38 2.36
N ALA A 25 31.66 -13.68 2.90
CA ALA A 25 30.71 -12.98 2.10
C ALA A 25 31.57 -12.02 1.23
N PHE A 26 31.81 -12.40 -0.01
CA PHE A 26 32.39 -11.53 -1.02
C PHE A 26 31.43 -10.36 -1.13
N SER A 27 31.72 -9.26 -0.43
CA SER A 27 31.13 -7.98 -0.76
C SER A 27 31.57 -7.70 -2.17
N ALA A 28 30.60 -7.64 -3.10
CA ALA A 28 30.90 -7.24 -4.46
C ALA A 28 31.63 -5.88 -4.40
N SER A 29 32.67 -5.73 -5.21
CA SER A 29 33.40 -4.48 -5.25
C SER A 29 32.47 -3.37 -5.80
N ASP A 30 32.73 -2.09 -5.43
CA ASP A 30 31.97 -0.95 -5.97
C ASP A 30 31.92 -1.00 -7.51
N SER A 31 32.97 -1.52 -8.16
CA SER A 31 33.03 -1.67 -9.63
C SER A 31 32.02 -2.69 -10.16
N GLU A 32 31.88 -3.84 -9.52
CA GLU A 32 30.92 -4.86 -9.95
C GLU A 32 29.46 -4.38 -9.74
N ALA A 33 29.21 -3.69 -8.63
CA ALA A 33 27.90 -3.10 -8.35
C ALA A 33 27.51 -2.05 -9.42
N LEU A 34 28.46 -1.18 -9.80
CA LEU A 34 28.23 -0.17 -10.83
C LEU A 34 28.05 -0.77 -12.24
N LEU A 35 28.78 -1.83 -12.57
CA LEU A 35 28.58 -2.54 -13.85
C LEU A 35 27.19 -3.19 -13.92
N ARG A 36 26.71 -3.79 -12.87
CA ARG A 36 25.34 -4.33 -12.80
C ARG A 36 24.28 -3.22 -12.90
N LEU A 37 24.55 -2.03 -12.36
CA LEU A 37 23.69 -0.88 -12.60
C LEU A 37 23.70 -0.50 -14.09
N LYS A 38 24.89 -0.39 -14.73
CA LYS A 38 25.01 -0.06 -16.14
C LYS A 38 24.22 -1.00 -17.04
N GLU A 39 24.20 -2.30 -16.73
CA GLU A 39 23.44 -3.32 -17.47
C GLU A 39 21.92 -3.09 -17.47
N SER A 40 21.40 -2.39 -16.47
CA SER A 40 19.97 -2.06 -16.37
C SER A 40 19.57 -0.79 -17.12
N LEU A 41 20.56 0.00 -17.57
CA LEU A 41 20.34 1.26 -18.26
C LEU A 41 20.32 1.05 -19.78
N ILE A 42 19.51 1.84 -20.45
CA ILE A 42 19.46 1.94 -21.92
C ILE A 42 20.20 3.22 -22.30
N ASP A 43 20.80 3.23 -23.51
CA ASP A 43 21.56 4.35 -24.03
C ASP A 43 22.79 4.74 -23.17
N ALA A 44 23.42 3.72 -22.56
CA ALA A 44 24.51 3.89 -21.60
C ALA A 44 25.88 4.21 -22.24
N GLY A 45 25.95 4.72 -23.50
CA GLY A 45 27.20 5.07 -24.18
C GLY A 45 28.05 6.11 -23.44
N ALA A 46 27.42 7.03 -22.72
CA ALA A 46 28.12 7.96 -21.84
C ALA A 46 28.90 7.29 -20.69
N LEU A 47 28.65 6.01 -20.42
CA LEU A 47 29.31 5.23 -19.39
C LEU A 47 30.38 4.27 -19.94
N ASP A 48 30.93 4.55 -21.12
CA ASP A 48 31.96 3.70 -21.76
C ASP A 48 33.26 3.62 -20.96
N SER A 49 33.53 4.60 -20.10
CA SER A 49 34.65 4.56 -19.15
C SER A 49 34.48 3.47 -18.06
N TRP A 50 33.26 2.93 -17.88
CA TRP A 50 32.98 1.87 -16.94
C TRP A 50 33.34 0.51 -17.54
N VAL A 51 34.62 0.14 -17.38
CA VAL A 51 35.19 -1.07 -17.98
C VAL A 51 35.44 -2.15 -16.93
N PRO A 52 35.00 -3.41 -17.16
CA PRO A 52 35.30 -4.51 -16.27
C PRO A 52 36.79 -4.66 -15.98
N GLY A 53 37.14 -4.88 -14.73
CA GLY A 53 38.54 -5.05 -14.30
C GLY A 53 39.30 -3.73 -14.10
N SER A 54 38.73 -2.59 -14.45
CA SER A 54 39.33 -1.28 -14.13
C SER A 54 38.82 -0.78 -12.76
N ASN A 55 39.61 0.07 -12.12
CA ASN A 55 39.25 0.63 -10.82
C ASN A 55 38.43 1.91 -11.01
N PRO A 56 37.19 2.01 -10.44
CA PRO A 56 36.35 3.20 -10.57
C PRO A 56 36.88 4.44 -9.84
N CYS A 57 37.85 4.27 -8.91
CA CYS A 57 38.40 5.35 -8.09
C CYS A 57 39.93 5.30 -8.04
N ASN A 58 40.57 6.46 -8.19
CA ASN A 58 41.98 6.65 -7.84
C ASN A 58 42.05 7.67 -6.69
N GLY A 59 42.20 7.20 -5.46
CA GLY A 59 42.14 8.03 -4.27
C GLY A 59 40.81 8.80 -4.15
N SER A 60 40.85 10.12 -4.32
CA SER A 60 39.65 10.97 -4.27
C SER A 60 39.12 11.33 -5.66
N GLN A 61 39.75 10.85 -6.74
CA GLN A 61 39.34 11.10 -8.11
C GLN A 61 38.53 9.91 -8.64
N GLY A 62 37.36 10.16 -9.24
CA GLY A 62 36.65 9.18 -10.04
C GLY A 62 37.36 8.99 -11.40
N THR A 63 37.66 7.76 -11.73
CA THR A 63 38.25 7.40 -13.04
C THR A 63 37.15 7.04 -14.06
N TRP A 64 36.00 6.59 -13.55
CA TRP A 64 34.81 6.38 -14.33
C TRP A 64 33.96 7.64 -14.38
N GLU A 65 33.38 7.93 -15.54
CA GLU A 65 32.53 9.10 -15.73
C GLU A 65 31.36 9.13 -14.72
N GLY A 66 31.06 10.30 -14.18
CA GLY A 66 29.96 10.51 -13.25
C GLY A 66 30.25 10.09 -11.82
N LEU A 67 31.42 9.56 -11.48
CA LEU A 67 31.73 9.15 -10.12
C LEU A 67 32.41 10.25 -9.28
N ARG A 68 32.07 10.24 -8.01
CA ARG A 68 32.79 10.96 -6.95
C ARG A 68 33.37 9.94 -5.97
N CYS A 69 34.65 10.10 -5.68
CA CYS A 69 35.39 9.18 -4.81
C CYS A 69 35.93 9.90 -3.57
N SER A 70 36.15 9.14 -2.52
CA SER A 70 36.88 9.57 -1.34
C SER A 70 37.63 8.37 -0.76
N ASN A 71 38.93 8.48 -0.55
CA ASN A 71 39.80 7.41 -0.03
C ASN A 71 39.67 6.07 -0.79
N GLY A 72 39.49 6.12 -2.09
CA GLY A 72 39.37 4.92 -2.93
C GLY A 72 37.97 4.30 -3.00
N PHE A 73 36.98 4.87 -2.31
CA PHE A 73 35.60 4.39 -2.29
C PHE A 73 34.68 5.33 -3.07
N VAL A 74 33.65 4.77 -3.70
CA VAL A 74 32.61 5.56 -4.38
C VAL A 74 31.70 6.22 -3.36
N THR A 75 31.64 7.55 -3.41
CA THR A 75 30.80 8.35 -2.50
C THR A 75 29.69 9.12 -3.20
N GLY A 76 29.75 9.21 -4.50
CA GLY A 76 28.73 9.87 -5.30
C GLY A 76 28.64 9.31 -6.70
N LEU A 77 27.41 9.25 -7.18
CA LEU A 77 27.04 8.89 -8.54
C LEU A 77 26.27 10.05 -9.15
N ARG A 78 26.86 10.73 -10.14
CA ARG A 78 26.30 11.88 -10.84
C ARG A 78 26.25 11.61 -12.34
N LEU A 79 25.13 11.07 -12.78
CA LEU A 79 24.89 10.71 -14.18
C LEU A 79 23.98 11.75 -14.85
N GLU A 80 24.30 13.02 -14.64
CA GLU A 80 23.46 14.14 -15.06
C GLU A 80 23.67 14.47 -16.55
N GLY A 81 22.58 14.54 -17.34
CA GLY A 81 22.64 14.96 -18.74
C GLY A 81 23.33 13.98 -19.67
N MET A 82 23.34 12.70 -19.34
CA MET A 82 24.06 11.66 -20.09
C MET A 82 23.17 10.94 -21.12
N GLY A 83 21.94 11.40 -21.34
CA GLY A 83 21.00 10.78 -22.28
C GLY A 83 20.49 9.40 -21.87
N LEU A 84 20.68 9.03 -20.60
CA LEU A 84 20.33 7.71 -20.08
C LEU A 84 18.82 7.50 -20.01
N SER A 85 18.42 6.25 -20.20
CA SER A 85 17.04 5.80 -20.08
C SER A 85 16.97 4.39 -19.49
N GLY A 86 15.77 3.78 -19.47
CA GLY A 86 15.57 2.42 -18.96
C GLY A 86 15.24 2.37 -17.49
N TYR A 87 15.59 1.28 -16.83
CA TYR A 87 15.27 1.00 -15.44
C TYR A 87 16.49 1.22 -14.53
N ILE A 88 16.30 1.92 -13.42
CA ILE A 88 17.35 2.10 -12.42
C ILE A 88 17.29 0.93 -11.44
N ASN A 89 18.17 -0.06 -11.62
CA ASN A 89 18.33 -1.15 -10.68
C ASN A 89 19.02 -0.64 -9.41
N VAL A 90 18.28 -0.51 -8.33
CA VAL A 90 18.81 -0.01 -7.04
C VAL A 90 19.56 -1.08 -6.26
N GLU A 91 19.28 -2.37 -6.52
CA GLU A 91 19.87 -3.50 -5.79
C GLU A 91 21.41 -3.40 -5.68
N PRO A 92 22.15 -3.21 -6.78
CA PRO A 92 23.60 -3.06 -6.69
C PRO A 92 24.05 -1.82 -5.91
N LEU A 93 23.24 -0.74 -5.91
CA LEU A 93 23.60 0.50 -5.22
C LEU A 93 23.57 0.35 -3.69
N VAL A 94 22.76 -0.57 -3.16
CA VAL A 94 22.71 -0.87 -1.72
C VAL A 94 24.04 -1.42 -1.22
N GLU A 95 24.79 -2.11 -2.06
CA GLU A 95 26.11 -2.68 -1.73
C GLU A 95 27.19 -1.61 -1.59
N ILE A 96 27.01 -0.43 -2.20
CA ILE A 96 27.99 0.69 -2.17
C ILE A 96 27.80 1.47 -0.85
N GLN A 97 28.40 1.01 0.22
CA GLN A 97 28.24 1.58 1.57
C GLN A 97 28.69 3.04 1.67
N GLY A 98 29.61 3.47 0.82
CA GLY A 98 30.11 4.83 0.72
C GLY A 98 29.14 5.85 0.13
N LEU A 99 28.08 5.43 -0.57
CA LEU A 99 27.23 6.29 -1.40
C LEU A 99 26.47 7.35 -0.59
N ARG A 100 26.70 8.61 -0.92
CA ARG A 100 26.10 9.79 -0.26
C ARG A 100 25.37 10.71 -1.22
N VAL A 101 25.70 10.64 -2.51
CA VAL A 101 25.11 11.46 -3.56
C VAL A 101 24.64 10.55 -4.68
N PHE A 102 23.36 10.68 -5.04
CA PHE A 102 22.79 10.02 -6.20
C PHE A 102 22.05 11.05 -7.05
N SER A 103 22.48 11.22 -8.28
CA SER A 103 21.85 12.13 -9.24
C SER A 103 21.81 11.51 -10.63
N VAL A 104 20.63 11.50 -11.20
CA VAL A 104 20.35 11.13 -12.59
C VAL A 104 19.56 12.25 -13.30
N ALA A 105 19.79 13.49 -12.85
CA ALA A 105 19.07 14.64 -13.39
C ALA A 105 19.30 14.82 -14.89
N ASN A 106 18.32 15.42 -15.58
CA ASN A 106 18.39 15.73 -17.00
C ASN A 106 18.71 14.51 -17.88
N ASN A 107 17.87 13.48 -17.76
CA ASN A 107 17.91 12.25 -18.54
C ASN A 107 16.50 11.91 -19.05
N SER A 108 16.31 10.70 -19.55
CA SER A 108 15.04 10.24 -20.13
C SER A 108 14.38 9.11 -19.35
N PHE A 109 14.62 9.04 -18.03
CA PHE A 109 14.00 8.03 -17.17
C PHE A 109 12.50 8.23 -17.05
N THR A 110 11.77 7.13 -17.11
CA THR A 110 10.30 7.07 -17.04
C THR A 110 9.84 6.27 -15.80
N ASP A 111 8.54 5.92 -15.75
CA ASP A 111 7.91 5.09 -14.74
C ASP A 111 7.82 5.75 -13.35
N VAL A 112 7.62 4.94 -12.31
CA VAL A 112 7.52 5.40 -10.93
C VAL A 112 8.90 5.66 -10.33
N ILE A 113 8.93 6.37 -9.19
CA ILE A 113 10.18 6.59 -8.44
C ILE A 113 10.84 5.24 -8.11
N PRO A 114 12.13 5.03 -8.45
CA PRO A 114 12.85 3.80 -8.11
C PRO A 114 13.02 3.66 -6.59
N GLU A 115 13.33 2.45 -6.07
CA GLU A 115 13.44 2.16 -4.63
C GLU A 115 14.67 2.78 -3.94
N ILE A 116 15.00 4.04 -4.27
CA ILE A 116 16.13 4.78 -3.70
C ILE A 116 16.00 4.94 -2.18
N ASN A 117 14.81 4.82 -1.62
CA ASN A 117 14.54 4.82 -0.18
C ASN A 117 15.30 3.72 0.59
N ARG A 118 15.82 2.70 -0.09
CA ARG A 118 16.73 1.68 0.46
C ARG A 118 18.14 2.23 0.74
N LEU A 119 18.50 3.37 0.17
CA LEU A 119 19.80 4.02 0.33
C LEU A 119 19.78 5.07 1.47
N GLY A 120 19.52 4.63 2.71
CA GLY A 120 19.33 5.50 3.89
C GLY A 120 20.51 6.43 4.23
N SER A 121 21.70 6.17 3.69
CA SER A 121 22.90 6.99 3.88
C SER A 121 23.02 8.20 2.95
N LEU A 122 22.09 8.34 1.97
CA LEU A 122 22.13 9.44 1.03
C LEU A 122 21.96 10.81 1.73
N LYS A 123 22.77 11.77 1.26
CA LYS A 123 22.67 13.18 1.62
C LYS A 123 22.05 14.02 0.51
N VAL A 124 22.19 13.60 -0.72
CA VAL A 124 21.66 14.29 -1.91
C VAL A 124 20.98 13.25 -2.81
N LEU A 125 19.73 13.52 -3.14
CA LEU A 125 18.95 12.80 -4.15
C LEU A 125 18.49 13.79 -5.22
N SER A 126 18.83 13.55 -6.48
CA SER A 126 18.35 14.34 -7.60
C SER A 126 17.84 13.45 -8.73
N LEU A 127 16.56 13.60 -9.02
CA LEU A 127 15.85 12.95 -10.13
C LEU A 127 15.25 13.99 -11.09
N SER A 128 15.59 15.27 -10.90
CA SER A 128 15.00 16.39 -11.66
C SER A 128 15.20 16.26 -13.17
N MET A 129 14.30 16.89 -13.95
CA MET A 129 14.39 16.92 -15.42
C MET A 129 14.42 15.51 -16.03
N ASN A 130 13.41 14.72 -15.69
CA ASN A 130 13.16 13.39 -16.23
C ASN A 130 11.66 13.24 -16.56
N GLN A 131 11.21 12.02 -16.76
CA GLN A 131 9.81 11.72 -17.02
C GLN A 131 9.23 10.77 -15.96
N PHE A 132 9.80 10.76 -14.75
CA PHE A 132 9.23 9.99 -13.64
C PHE A 132 7.80 10.42 -13.36
N SER A 133 6.94 9.46 -13.01
CA SER A 133 5.50 9.66 -12.89
C SER A 133 4.91 8.89 -11.71
N GLY A 134 3.59 9.02 -11.52
CA GLY A 134 2.86 8.31 -10.47
C GLY A 134 3.02 8.92 -9.09
N VAL A 135 2.45 8.25 -8.11
CA VAL A 135 2.40 8.70 -6.72
C VAL A 135 3.62 8.22 -5.95
N ILE A 136 4.28 9.13 -5.25
CA ILE A 136 5.34 8.76 -4.29
C ILE A 136 4.65 8.35 -2.98
N PRO A 137 4.91 7.15 -2.44
CA PRO A 137 4.31 6.71 -1.17
C PRO A 137 4.56 7.71 -0.02
N SER A 138 3.58 7.89 0.85
CA SER A 138 3.63 8.85 1.96
C SER A 138 4.84 8.67 2.87
N GLU A 139 5.25 7.42 3.10
CA GLU A 139 6.34 6.98 3.97
C GLU A 139 7.68 6.79 3.25
N TYR A 140 7.75 7.09 1.95
CA TYR A 140 8.92 6.78 1.11
C TYR A 140 10.26 7.25 1.67
N PHE A 141 10.32 8.42 2.30
CA PHE A 141 11.55 9.02 2.80
C PHE A 141 11.85 8.69 4.29
N ASP A 142 11.03 7.88 4.97
CA ASP A 142 11.18 7.63 6.41
C ASP A 142 12.56 7.07 6.80
N ASN A 143 13.13 6.20 5.96
CA ASN A 143 14.45 5.61 6.20
C ASN A 143 15.62 6.47 5.71
N MET A 144 15.36 7.69 5.20
CA MET A 144 16.36 8.55 4.57
C MET A 144 16.75 9.77 5.42
N GLY A 145 16.80 9.62 6.75
CA GLY A 145 17.07 10.73 7.69
C GLY A 145 18.40 11.49 7.51
N SER A 146 19.29 11.01 6.64
CA SER A 146 20.54 11.68 6.26
C SER A 146 20.38 12.73 5.16
N LEU A 147 19.24 12.77 4.47
CA LEU A 147 18.99 13.65 3.33
C LEU A 147 19.07 15.13 3.73
N LYS A 148 19.81 15.86 2.93
CA LYS A 148 19.95 17.32 2.99
C LYS A 148 19.34 18.01 1.77
N LYS A 149 19.34 17.34 0.63
CA LYS A 149 18.82 17.87 -0.63
C LYS A 149 17.98 16.82 -1.34
N VAL A 150 16.77 17.20 -1.73
CA VAL A 150 15.86 16.39 -2.52
C VAL A 150 15.36 17.22 -3.69
N TRP A 151 15.74 16.81 -4.89
CA TRP A 151 15.39 17.50 -6.14
C TRP A 151 14.62 16.54 -7.06
N LEU A 152 13.33 16.80 -7.21
CA LEU A 152 12.38 16.02 -8.00
C LEU A 152 11.69 16.88 -9.07
N SER A 153 12.15 18.13 -9.25
CA SER A 153 11.53 19.10 -10.16
C SER A 153 11.50 18.64 -11.62
N ASN A 154 10.59 19.19 -12.41
CA ASN A 154 10.46 18.89 -13.84
C ASN A 154 10.30 17.39 -14.12
N ASN A 155 9.23 16.81 -13.55
CA ASN A 155 8.82 15.43 -13.74
C ASN A 155 7.28 15.37 -13.90
N LYS A 156 6.70 14.18 -13.83
CA LYS A 156 5.27 13.94 -13.94
C LYS A 156 4.69 13.30 -12.67
N PHE A 157 5.30 13.57 -11.49
CA PHE A 157 4.82 13.03 -10.22
C PHE A 157 3.43 13.57 -9.89
N THR A 158 2.57 12.70 -9.35
CA THR A 158 1.16 12.97 -9.00
C THR A 158 0.89 12.64 -7.54
N GLY A 159 -0.34 12.92 -7.08
CA GLY A 159 -0.76 12.67 -5.70
C GLY A 159 -0.19 13.69 -4.72
N ASN A 160 -0.27 13.40 -3.44
CA ASN A 160 0.15 14.34 -2.40
C ASN A 160 1.67 14.37 -2.23
N ILE A 161 2.20 15.51 -1.78
CA ILE A 161 3.59 15.59 -1.32
C ILE A 161 3.76 14.60 -0.14
N PRO A 162 4.73 13.67 -0.19
CA PRO A 162 4.93 12.68 0.87
C PRO A 162 5.17 13.32 2.23
N VAL A 163 4.38 12.95 3.24
CA VAL A 163 4.53 13.50 4.60
C VAL A 163 5.91 13.17 5.19
N SER A 164 6.52 12.05 4.79
CA SER A 164 7.89 11.71 5.20
C SER A 164 8.95 12.75 4.82
N LEU A 165 8.73 13.56 3.77
CA LEU A 165 9.62 14.69 3.45
C LEU A 165 9.62 15.77 4.54
N SER A 166 8.46 16.07 5.14
CA SER A 166 8.37 17.07 6.19
C SER A 166 9.02 16.62 7.52
N ARG A 167 9.22 15.31 7.68
CA ARG A 167 9.89 14.72 8.85
C ARG A 167 11.42 14.67 8.75
N LEU A 168 12.00 15.03 7.60
CA LEU A 168 13.45 15.05 7.40
C LEU A 168 14.12 16.23 8.15
N SER A 169 14.56 16.00 9.36
CA SER A 169 15.14 17.04 10.24
C SER A 169 16.43 17.69 9.71
N ARG A 170 17.11 17.06 8.75
CA ARG A 170 18.36 17.56 8.12
C ARG A 170 18.14 18.17 6.74
N LEU A 171 16.90 18.26 6.26
CA LEU A 171 16.57 18.79 4.96
C LEU A 171 16.88 20.28 4.88
N ILE A 172 17.67 20.66 3.88
CA ILE A 172 18.10 22.04 3.62
C ILE A 172 17.48 22.60 2.37
N ASP A 173 17.26 21.72 1.37
CA ASP A 173 16.95 22.13 0.01
C ASP A 173 15.95 21.15 -0.62
N LEU A 174 14.75 21.62 -1.01
CA LEU A 174 13.66 20.83 -1.54
C LEU A 174 13.10 21.47 -2.81
N HIS A 175 13.23 20.79 -3.93
CA HIS A 175 12.71 21.19 -5.23
C HIS A 175 11.70 20.17 -5.76
N LEU A 176 10.44 20.57 -5.82
CA LEU A 176 9.29 19.78 -6.30
C LEU A 176 8.57 20.47 -7.46
N GLU A 177 9.05 21.64 -7.91
CA GLU A 177 8.40 22.46 -8.92
C GLU A 177 8.23 21.73 -10.25
N ASN A 178 7.23 22.16 -11.03
CA ASN A 178 6.90 21.62 -12.36
C ASN A 178 6.61 20.10 -12.29
N ASN A 179 5.61 19.74 -11.50
CA ASN A 179 5.06 18.40 -11.38
C ASN A 179 3.51 18.46 -11.36
N GLN A 180 2.87 17.41 -10.95
CA GLN A 180 1.41 17.31 -10.83
C GLN A 180 1.02 16.93 -9.38
N PHE A 181 1.81 17.36 -8.38
CA PHE A 181 1.47 17.15 -6.97
C PHE A 181 0.18 17.91 -6.62
N GLY A 182 -0.73 17.26 -5.91
CA GLY A 182 -2.00 17.82 -5.44
C GLY A 182 -2.13 17.79 -3.92
N GLY A 183 -3.32 18.16 -3.44
CA GLY A 183 -3.63 18.20 -2.01
C GLY A 183 -2.86 19.29 -1.27
N GLN A 184 -2.83 19.18 0.05
CA GLN A 184 -2.24 20.19 0.92
C GLN A 184 -0.72 20.05 1.04
N ILE A 185 -0.03 21.18 1.24
CA ILE A 185 1.40 21.19 1.56
C ILE A 185 1.57 20.69 3.00
N PRO A 186 2.37 19.64 3.26
CA PRO A 186 2.67 19.22 4.62
C PRO A 186 3.39 20.33 5.42
N ALA A 187 3.13 20.42 6.72
CA ALA A 187 3.89 21.33 7.59
C ALA A 187 5.34 20.85 7.70
N PHE A 188 6.28 21.68 7.25
CA PHE A 188 7.72 21.43 7.36
C PHE A 188 8.27 22.14 8.61
N ASP A 189 8.45 21.40 9.68
CA ASP A 189 8.98 21.94 10.94
C ASP A 189 10.52 21.86 11.02
N SER A 190 11.18 21.62 9.86
CA SER A 190 12.64 21.51 9.81
C SER A 190 13.31 22.88 9.96
N PRO A 191 14.08 23.12 11.03
CA PRO A 191 14.79 24.39 11.20
C PRO A 191 15.93 24.58 10.21
N THR A 192 16.36 23.50 9.56
CA THR A 192 17.47 23.50 8.60
C THR A 192 17.02 23.83 7.18
N LEU A 193 15.71 23.84 6.90
CA LEU A 193 15.17 24.09 5.57
C LEU A 193 15.41 25.56 5.17
N LYS A 194 16.23 25.76 4.13
CA LYS A 194 16.62 27.08 3.60
C LYS A 194 15.94 27.39 2.27
N HIS A 195 15.70 26.36 1.47
CA HIS A 195 15.11 26.52 0.15
C HIS A 195 14.00 25.48 -0.03
N ILE A 196 12.86 25.96 -0.46
CA ILE A 196 11.72 25.14 -0.91
C ILE A 196 11.16 25.75 -2.17
N ASN A 197 10.87 24.92 -3.15
CA ASN A 197 10.11 25.32 -4.33
C ASN A 197 9.11 24.21 -4.66
N VAL A 198 7.81 24.58 -4.58
CA VAL A 198 6.69 23.70 -4.92
C VAL A 198 5.81 24.33 -6.02
N SER A 199 6.35 25.35 -6.72
CA SER A 199 5.64 26.07 -7.77
C SER A 199 5.20 25.17 -8.93
N ASN A 200 4.18 25.61 -9.67
CA ASN A 200 3.69 24.91 -10.87
C ASN A 200 3.33 23.44 -10.58
N ASN A 201 2.38 23.26 -9.66
CA ASN A 201 1.75 22.01 -9.28
C ASN A 201 0.22 22.17 -9.20
N GLN A 202 -0.48 21.24 -8.61
CA GLN A 202 -1.94 21.25 -8.38
C GLN A 202 -2.27 21.28 -6.88
N LEU A 203 -1.41 21.97 -6.10
CA LEU A 203 -1.56 22.06 -4.64
C LEU A 203 -2.73 22.95 -4.26
N GLU A 204 -3.35 22.68 -3.11
CA GLU A 204 -4.53 23.35 -2.62
C GLU A 204 -4.49 23.61 -1.11
N GLY A 205 -5.37 24.49 -0.64
CA GLY A 205 -5.52 24.81 0.77
C GLY A 205 -4.53 25.87 1.26
N GLU A 206 -4.48 26.04 2.59
CA GLU A 206 -3.67 27.07 3.22
C GLU A 206 -2.18 26.68 3.25
N ILE A 207 -1.32 27.65 2.91
CA ILE A 207 0.13 27.48 3.04
C ILE A 207 0.48 27.42 4.53
N PRO A 208 1.14 26.35 5.02
CA PRO A 208 1.50 26.21 6.43
C PRO A 208 2.31 27.40 6.94
N SER A 209 2.00 27.91 8.14
CA SER A 209 2.71 29.03 8.78
C SER A 209 4.21 28.79 8.96
N SER A 210 4.64 27.53 9.09
CA SER A 210 6.07 27.14 9.13
C SER A 210 6.83 27.51 7.85
N LEU A 211 6.13 27.75 6.74
CA LEU A 211 6.69 28.15 5.45
C LEU A 211 6.57 29.65 5.15
N SER A 212 6.09 30.47 6.08
CA SER A 212 5.89 31.92 5.89
C SER A 212 7.16 32.69 5.53
N LYS A 213 8.33 32.15 5.87
CA LYS A 213 9.64 32.74 5.55
C LYS A 213 10.07 32.64 4.09
N PHE A 214 9.35 31.87 3.26
CA PHE A 214 9.71 31.65 1.85
C PHE A 214 8.92 32.60 0.95
N ASN A 215 9.51 32.93 -0.20
CA ASN A 215 8.93 33.87 -1.16
C ASN A 215 7.70 33.28 -1.86
N ALA A 216 6.83 34.19 -2.35
CA ALA A 216 5.65 33.86 -3.16
C ALA A 216 5.98 32.95 -4.36
N ASP A 217 7.11 33.18 -5.01
CA ASP A 217 7.55 32.42 -6.20
C ASP A 217 7.68 30.92 -5.89
N SER A 218 8.00 30.56 -4.64
CA SER A 218 8.11 29.15 -4.21
C SER A 218 6.78 28.40 -4.28
N PHE A 219 5.66 29.13 -4.30
CA PHE A 219 4.30 28.57 -4.28
C PHE A 219 3.49 28.91 -5.55
N ALA A 220 4.05 29.77 -6.43
CA ALA A 220 3.37 30.26 -7.63
C ALA A 220 2.89 29.11 -8.54
N GLY A 221 1.85 29.36 -9.35
CA GLY A 221 1.35 28.34 -10.29
C GLY A 221 0.59 27.18 -9.66
N ASN A 222 0.08 27.36 -8.42
CA ASN A 222 -0.82 26.44 -7.73
C ASN A 222 -2.16 27.17 -7.48
N PRO A 223 -3.12 27.06 -8.38
CA PRO A 223 -4.34 27.88 -8.31
C PRO A 223 -5.25 27.59 -7.10
N GLY A 224 -5.06 26.45 -6.45
CA GLY A 224 -5.81 26.04 -5.26
C GLY A 224 -5.21 26.51 -3.93
N LEU A 225 -3.99 27.10 -3.93
CA LEU A 225 -3.36 27.59 -2.71
C LEU A 225 -3.93 28.94 -2.27
N CYS A 226 -4.02 29.13 -0.96
CA CYS A 226 -4.37 30.39 -0.31
C CYS A 226 -3.38 30.71 0.83
N GLY A 227 -3.41 31.93 1.30
CA GLY A 227 -2.54 32.44 2.36
C GLY A 227 -1.83 33.73 1.96
N GLU A 228 -1.17 34.36 2.93
CA GLU A 228 -0.50 35.66 2.78
C GLU A 228 0.54 35.66 1.64
N GLN A 229 1.29 34.56 1.49
CA GLN A 229 2.36 34.42 0.51
C GLN A 229 1.87 34.52 -0.93
N VAL A 230 0.67 34.07 -1.22
CA VAL A 230 0.06 34.12 -2.57
C VAL A 230 -0.98 35.25 -2.73
N GLY A 231 -1.21 36.04 -1.66
CA GLY A 231 -2.18 37.15 -1.68
C GLY A 231 -3.63 36.73 -1.87
N VAL A 232 -3.97 35.48 -1.60
CA VAL A 232 -5.31 34.92 -1.70
C VAL A 232 -5.81 34.59 -0.30
N GLU A 233 -6.89 35.27 0.14
CA GLU A 233 -7.50 34.90 1.43
C GLU A 233 -8.07 33.50 1.37
N CYS A 234 -7.72 32.67 2.39
CA CYS A 234 -8.33 31.37 2.55
C CYS A 234 -9.78 31.58 2.93
N SER A 235 -10.70 31.32 2.00
CA SER A 235 -12.10 31.23 2.35
C SER A 235 -12.18 30.19 3.46
N LYS A 236 -12.68 30.58 4.63
CA LYS A 236 -13.16 29.64 5.64
C LYS A 236 -14.31 28.90 4.97
N ALA A 237 -13.99 27.88 4.17
CA ALA A 237 -14.99 26.91 3.80
C ALA A 237 -15.60 26.49 5.13
N ASP A 238 -16.92 26.63 5.25
CA ASP A 238 -17.69 26.12 6.37
C ASP A 238 -17.19 24.72 6.66
N GLN A 239 -16.22 24.62 7.58
CA GLN A 239 -16.02 23.37 8.26
C GLN A 239 -17.37 23.10 8.90
N PRO A 240 -18.06 22.01 8.54
CA PRO A 240 -19.20 21.57 9.32
C PRO A 240 -18.66 21.44 10.74
N THR A 241 -18.95 22.43 11.56
CA THR A 241 -18.61 22.39 12.98
C THR A 241 -19.19 21.09 13.49
N PRO A 242 -18.39 20.21 14.15
CA PRO A 242 -18.88 18.91 14.61
C PRO A 242 -20.05 19.01 15.60
N ASN A 243 -20.47 20.25 15.90
CA ASN A 243 -21.48 20.57 16.91
C ASN A 243 -22.92 20.68 16.40
N ASP A 244 -23.20 20.91 15.11
CA ASP A 244 -24.59 21.09 14.68
C ASP A 244 -25.29 19.80 14.30
N THR A 245 -24.60 18.87 13.67
CA THR A 245 -25.17 17.54 13.35
C THR A 245 -25.40 16.70 14.61
N SER A 246 -24.54 16.84 15.62
CA SER A 246 -24.74 16.11 16.88
C SER A 246 -25.89 16.68 17.69
N LYS A 247 -26.11 18.00 17.70
CA LYS A 247 -27.25 18.63 18.39
C LYS A 247 -28.58 18.31 17.72
N THR A 248 -28.62 18.26 16.38
CA THR A 248 -29.85 17.89 15.67
C THR A 248 -30.19 16.41 15.83
N ILE A 249 -29.20 15.51 15.83
CA ILE A 249 -29.41 14.09 16.09
C ILE A 249 -29.85 13.84 17.53
N VAL A 250 -29.23 14.49 18.50
CA VAL A 250 -29.63 14.40 19.92
C VAL A 250 -31.02 14.96 20.15
N ALA A 251 -31.36 16.10 19.55
CA ALA A 251 -32.72 16.65 19.63
C ALA A 251 -33.76 15.72 18.99
N ALA A 252 -33.48 15.11 17.85
CA ALA A 252 -34.35 14.13 17.19
C ALA A 252 -34.55 12.86 18.02
N LEU A 253 -33.50 12.36 18.69
CA LEU A 253 -33.59 11.20 19.58
C LEU A 253 -34.39 11.50 20.85
N ILE A 254 -34.25 12.69 21.42
CA ILE A 254 -35.04 13.12 22.60
C ILE A 254 -36.52 13.25 22.25
N THR A 255 -36.88 13.84 21.10
CA THR A 255 -38.25 13.93 20.64
C THR A 255 -38.88 12.59 20.34
N LEU A 256 -38.14 11.67 19.71
CA LEU A 256 -38.59 10.30 19.47
C LEU A 256 -38.81 9.54 20.77
N GLY A 257 -37.92 9.69 21.74
CA GLY A 257 -38.02 9.11 23.05
C GLY A 257 -39.26 9.61 23.83
N ALA A 258 -39.55 10.92 23.75
CA ALA A 258 -40.73 11.52 24.38
C ALA A 258 -42.03 11.02 23.75
N VAL A 259 -42.09 10.87 22.42
CA VAL A 259 -43.28 10.32 21.73
C VAL A 259 -43.53 8.87 22.11
N LEU A 260 -42.47 8.05 22.16
CA LEU A 260 -42.57 6.64 22.60
C LEU A 260 -43.03 6.54 24.05
N PHE A 261 -42.52 7.40 24.93
CA PHE A 261 -42.90 7.42 26.32
C PHE A 261 -44.39 7.78 26.50
N ILE A 262 -44.89 8.78 25.78
CA ILE A 262 -46.31 9.16 25.75
C ILE A 262 -47.17 8.00 25.22
N ALA A 263 -46.72 7.32 24.16
CA ALA A 263 -47.42 6.14 23.63
C ALA A 263 -47.52 5.01 24.63
N VAL A 264 -46.45 4.72 25.38
CA VAL A 264 -46.44 3.68 26.44
C VAL A 264 -47.43 4.07 27.57
N ILE A 265 -47.43 5.31 28.01
CA ILE A 265 -48.40 5.81 29.03
C ILE A 265 -49.83 5.67 28.50
N PHE A 266 -50.08 6.05 27.25
CA PHE A 266 -51.42 5.95 26.65
C PHE A 266 -51.89 4.50 26.52
N PHE A 267 -50.98 3.58 26.16
CA PHE A 267 -51.25 2.14 26.10
C PHE A 267 -51.50 1.56 27.51
N ALA A 268 -50.72 1.97 28.51
CA ALA A 268 -50.90 1.54 29.88
C ALA A 268 -52.24 2.04 30.45
N PHE A 269 -52.65 3.26 30.12
CA PHE A 269 -53.96 3.81 30.51
C PHE A 269 -55.13 3.07 29.84
N ARG A 270 -54.98 2.76 28.53
CA ARG A 270 -56.00 1.94 27.83
C ARG A 270 -56.07 0.52 28.40
N TRP A 271 -54.94 -0.06 28.79
CA TRP A 271 -54.89 -1.42 29.39
C TRP A 271 -55.56 -1.44 30.77
N ARG A 272 -55.29 -0.41 31.59
CA ARG A 272 -55.96 -0.23 32.88
C ARG A 272 -57.45 -0.07 32.72
N LYS A 273 -57.89 0.75 31.73
CA LYS A 273 -59.33 0.93 31.45
C LYS A 273 -59.99 -0.36 30.95
N LYS A 274 -59.30 -1.16 30.15
CA LYS A 274 -59.79 -2.45 29.64
C LYS A 274 -59.87 -3.50 30.75
N LYS A 275 -58.90 -3.48 31.69
CA LYS A 275 -58.92 -4.38 32.88
C LYS A 275 -60.06 -4.03 33.80
N GLN A 276 -60.35 -2.76 34.07
CA GLN A 276 -61.46 -2.30 34.88
C GLN A 276 -62.82 -2.62 34.25
N GLN A 277 -62.92 -2.64 32.93
CA GLN A 277 -64.16 -3.07 32.26
C GLN A 277 -64.41 -4.59 32.28
N ASN A 278 -63.32 -5.37 32.29
CA ASN A 278 -63.41 -6.83 32.40
C ASN A 278 -63.77 -7.25 33.86
N ASP A 279 -63.19 -6.60 34.85
CA ASP A 279 -63.56 -6.87 36.31
C ASP A 279 -65.02 -6.50 36.64
N LEU A 280 -65.60 -5.54 35.91
CA LEU A 280 -67.02 -5.19 36.02
C LEU A 280 -67.94 -6.17 35.27
N LYS A 281 -67.47 -6.96 34.33
CA LYS A 281 -68.22 -7.99 33.64
C LYS A 281 -68.22 -9.31 34.36
N GLU A 282 -67.17 -9.66 35.11
CA GLU A 282 -67.11 -10.89 35.93
C GLU A 282 -67.99 -10.82 37.14
N LEU A 283 -68.36 -9.63 37.66
CA LEU A 283 -69.29 -9.45 38.80
C LEU A 283 -70.78 -9.58 38.41
N LYS A 284 -71.08 -9.75 37.09
CA LYS A 284 -72.47 -9.87 36.62
C LYS A 284 -72.88 -11.25 36.09
N THR A 285 -71.98 -12.22 36.11
CA THR A 285 -72.30 -13.61 35.66
C THR A 285 -71.77 -14.60 36.70
N GLY A 286 -72.37 -14.58 37.86
CA GLY A 286 -72.36 -15.69 38.79
C GLY A 286 -73.72 -16.31 38.76
N ASN A 287 -73.91 -17.39 38.11
CA ASN A 287 -74.61 -18.59 38.59
C ASN A 287 -74.84 -19.63 37.48
N SER A 288 -74.53 -20.81 37.83
CA SER A 288 -75.08 -22.12 37.48
C SER A 288 -74.34 -22.97 36.46
N ASN A 289 -73.82 -24.03 37.09
CA ASN A 289 -73.95 -25.46 36.80
C ASN A 289 -73.12 -26.11 35.70
N ASP A 290 -72.22 -26.96 36.23
CA ASP A 290 -72.02 -28.40 35.99
C ASP A 290 -71.65 -28.92 34.60
N ALA A 291 -70.63 -29.75 34.72
CA ALA A 291 -70.33 -31.04 34.08
C ALA A 291 -69.05 -31.04 33.20
N VAL A 292 -68.00 -31.62 33.73
CA VAL A 292 -67.30 -32.87 33.42
C VAL A 292 -67.29 -33.25 31.93
N GLU A 293 -66.12 -33.23 31.33
CA GLU A 293 -65.43 -34.40 30.76
C GLU A 293 -64.12 -34.00 30.00
N VAL A 294 -63.08 -34.72 30.36
CA VAL A 294 -61.81 -34.94 29.64
C VAL A 294 -62.07 -36.27 28.91
N PRO A 295 -61.41 -36.65 27.78
CA PRO A 295 -59.99 -36.66 27.57
C PRO A 295 -59.50 -36.65 26.12
N VAL A 296 -58.15 -36.51 26.02
CA VAL A 296 -57.20 -37.36 25.31
C VAL A 296 -57.03 -37.27 23.76
N SER A 297 -55.88 -36.80 23.43
CA SER A 297 -54.80 -37.32 22.52
C SER A 297 -55.01 -37.56 21.05
N VAL A 298 -53.87 -37.42 20.41
CA VAL A 298 -53.23 -38.21 19.33
C VAL A 298 -52.99 -37.45 18.01
N ILE A 299 -51.75 -37.02 17.81
CA ILE A 299 -50.70 -37.43 16.86
C ILE A 299 -51.23 -37.84 15.45
N THR A 300 -50.65 -37.25 14.41
CA THR A 300 -49.92 -37.82 13.27
C THR A 300 -49.91 -36.85 12.10
N ASP A 301 -48.73 -36.47 11.68
CA ASP A 301 -47.89 -36.94 10.54
C ASP A 301 -48.41 -36.75 9.11
N LYS A 302 -47.46 -36.26 8.29
CA LYS A 302 -47.21 -36.49 6.84
C LYS A 302 -48.08 -35.70 5.85
N LYS A 303 -47.56 -35.19 4.76
CA LYS A 303 -46.55 -35.56 3.79
C LYS A 303 -46.57 -34.56 2.62
N GLU A 304 -45.42 -34.33 2.04
CA GLU A 304 -45.01 -34.08 0.67
C GLU A 304 -46.08 -34.00 -0.42
N GLU A 305 -45.86 -33.08 -1.36
CA GLU A 305 -45.64 -33.29 -2.82
C GLU A 305 -45.60 -31.93 -3.54
N SER A 306 -44.52 -31.50 -4.12
CA SER A 306 -44.04 -31.65 -5.49
C SER A 306 -45.10 -31.54 -6.59
N VAL A 307 -45.00 -30.54 -7.47
CA VAL A 307 -45.22 -30.65 -8.90
C VAL A 307 -44.58 -29.48 -9.68
N LYS A 308 -43.84 -29.89 -10.65
CA LYS A 308 -43.20 -29.38 -11.83
C LYS A 308 -43.99 -28.43 -12.71
N SER A 309 -43.20 -27.59 -13.41
CA SER A 309 -43.16 -27.38 -14.87
C SER A 309 -44.11 -26.37 -15.48
N ALA A 310 -43.60 -25.38 -16.17
CA ALA A 310 -43.56 -25.36 -17.65
C ALA A 310 -42.97 -24.05 -18.17
N CYS A 311 -42.13 -24.24 -19.14
CA CYS A 311 -41.54 -23.34 -20.11
C CYS A 311 -42.57 -22.53 -20.90
N SER A 312 -42.33 -21.23 -21.15
CA SER A 312 -42.79 -20.60 -22.38
C SER A 312 -41.92 -19.42 -22.77
N THR A 313 -41.27 -19.55 -23.88
CA THR A 313 -40.57 -18.58 -24.70
C THR A 313 -41.41 -17.38 -25.07
N ARG A 314 -40.80 -16.15 -24.92
CA ARG A 314 -41.03 -15.08 -25.92
C ARG A 314 -39.80 -14.19 -26.00
N LYS A 315 -39.29 -14.08 -27.23
CA LYS A 315 -38.38 -13.05 -27.73
C LYS A 315 -39.05 -11.68 -27.64
N ASP A 316 -38.28 -10.64 -27.22
CA ASP A 316 -38.04 -9.46 -28.05
C ASP A 316 -37.07 -8.49 -27.37
N SER A 317 -36.09 -8.13 -28.19
CA SER A 317 -35.35 -6.83 -28.34
C SER A 317 -34.95 -5.98 -27.13
N ASN A 318 -33.65 -5.94 -26.93
CA ASN A 318 -32.69 -4.84 -26.60
C ASN A 318 -33.27 -3.54 -26.04
N PRO A 319 -32.67 -2.88 -25.01
CA PRO A 319 -31.35 -2.25 -25.15
C PRO A 319 -30.42 -2.37 -23.95
N GLU A 320 -29.15 -2.11 -24.25
CA GLU A 320 -28.02 -1.84 -23.40
C GLU A 320 -28.34 -1.43 -21.95
N ARG A 321 -28.14 -2.33 -21.01
CA ARG A 321 -27.86 -2.03 -19.64
C ARG A 321 -26.45 -2.50 -19.34
N LEU A 322 -25.57 -1.53 -19.15
CA LEU A 322 -24.24 -1.66 -18.58
C LEU A 322 -24.29 -2.58 -17.34
N SER A 323 -24.12 -3.87 -17.55
CA SER A 323 -23.90 -4.81 -16.45
C SER A 323 -22.50 -4.54 -15.93
N ILE A 324 -22.42 -3.85 -14.79
CA ILE A 324 -21.22 -3.82 -13.97
C ILE A 324 -20.87 -5.27 -13.68
N VAL A 325 -19.83 -5.78 -14.34
CA VAL A 325 -19.29 -7.12 -14.12
C VAL A 325 -18.75 -7.15 -12.68
N THR A 326 -19.56 -7.66 -11.77
CA THR A 326 -19.22 -7.88 -10.37
C THR A 326 -18.76 -9.31 -10.11
N GLU A 327 -18.18 -9.95 -11.11
CA GLU A 327 -17.85 -11.38 -11.06
C GLU A 327 -16.34 -11.61 -11.01
N LEU A 328 -15.93 -12.62 -10.23
CA LEU A 328 -14.56 -13.11 -10.21
C LEU A 328 -14.36 -14.00 -11.46
N VAL A 329 -13.39 -13.64 -12.29
CA VAL A 329 -13.07 -14.38 -13.51
C VAL A 329 -12.07 -15.48 -13.18
N MET A 330 -12.46 -16.74 -13.38
CA MET A 330 -11.55 -17.87 -13.18
C MET A 330 -10.55 -17.97 -14.34
N VAL A 331 -9.28 -18.16 -13.99
CA VAL A 331 -8.17 -18.37 -14.94
C VAL A 331 -7.75 -19.83 -14.94
N ASN A 332 -7.80 -20.46 -13.76
CA ASN A 332 -7.50 -21.87 -13.55
C ASN A 332 -8.52 -22.44 -12.55
N ASP A 333 -9.25 -23.47 -12.97
CA ASP A 333 -10.32 -24.13 -12.23
C ASP A 333 -9.92 -25.50 -11.63
N GLU A 334 -8.64 -25.89 -11.71
CA GLU A 334 -8.14 -27.17 -11.18
C GLU A 334 -8.49 -27.41 -9.70
N LYS A 335 -8.75 -26.33 -8.93
CA LYS A 335 -9.10 -26.37 -7.50
C LYS A 335 -10.53 -25.96 -7.19
N GLY A 336 -11.39 -25.93 -8.19
CA GLY A 336 -12.80 -25.57 -8.07
C GLY A 336 -13.07 -24.08 -8.31
N VAL A 337 -14.35 -23.75 -8.45
CA VAL A 337 -14.81 -22.38 -8.73
C VAL A 337 -14.87 -21.58 -7.44
N ILE A 338 -14.25 -20.41 -7.43
CA ILE A 338 -14.23 -19.46 -6.32
C ILE A 338 -15.24 -18.35 -6.62
N GLY A 339 -16.24 -18.16 -5.76
CA GLY A 339 -17.21 -17.07 -5.87
C GLY A 339 -16.70 -15.79 -5.20
N LEU A 340 -16.85 -14.63 -5.86
CA LEU A 340 -16.52 -13.33 -5.25
C LEU A 340 -17.30 -13.08 -3.94
N PRO A 341 -18.59 -13.42 -3.82
CA PRO A 341 -19.33 -13.26 -2.57
C PRO A 341 -18.75 -14.09 -1.41
N ASP A 342 -18.25 -15.30 -1.70
CA ASP A 342 -17.67 -16.18 -0.69
C ASP A 342 -16.28 -15.67 -0.25
N LEU A 343 -15.50 -15.13 -1.21
CA LEU A 343 -14.22 -14.49 -0.94
C LEU A 343 -14.39 -13.25 -0.03
N LEU A 344 -15.40 -12.42 -0.31
CA LEU A 344 -15.66 -11.19 0.44
C LEU A 344 -16.23 -11.43 1.85
N LYS A 345 -16.89 -12.57 2.08
CA LYS A 345 -17.41 -12.97 3.40
C LYS A 345 -16.37 -13.66 4.27
N SER A 346 -15.27 -14.09 3.69
CA SER A 346 -14.25 -14.86 4.38
C SER A 346 -13.36 -13.99 5.26
N ALA A 347 -12.88 -14.52 6.38
CA ALA A 347 -11.92 -13.83 7.23
C ALA A 347 -10.59 -13.63 6.50
N ALA A 348 -10.10 -12.38 6.51
CA ALA A 348 -8.87 -12.00 5.85
C ALA A 348 -7.81 -11.54 6.86
N GLU A 349 -6.63 -12.10 6.75
CA GLU A 349 -5.43 -11.73 7.52
C GLU A 349 -4.47 -10.97 6.59
N VAL A 350 -3.95 -9.82 7.02
CA VAL A 350 -3.00 -9.04 6.22
C VAL A 350 -1.64 -9.74 6.21
N LEU A 351 -1.15 -10.14 5.04
CA LEU A 351 0.17 -10.72 4.86
C LEU A 351 1.25 -9.66 4.63
N GLY A 352 0.88 -8.54 4.04
CA GLY A 352 1.80 -7.45 3.78
C GLY A 352 1.21 -6.35 2.91
N ASN A 353 1.80 -5.17 3.03
CA ASN A 353 1.51 -4.00 2.22
C ASN A 353 2.77 -3.54 1.51
N GLY A 354 2.68 -3.27 0.23
CA GLY A 354 3.78 -2.77 -0.59
C GLY A 354 3.32 -1.68 -1.55
N SER A 355 4.26 -1.13 -2.30
CA SER A 355 4.01 -0.07 -3.30
C SER A 355 2.99 -0.49 -4.37
N LEU A 356 3.01 -1.75 -4.77
CA LEU A 356 2.11 -2.29 -5.79
C LEU A 356 0.72 -2.64 -5.26
N GLY A 357 0.53 -2.72 -3.94
CA GLY A 357 -0.74 -3.09 -3.33
C GLY A 357 -0.60 -3.85 -2.03
N SER A 358 -1.69 -4.50 -1.64
CA SER A 358 -1.78 -5.24 -0.38
C SER A 358 -2.05 -6.71 -0.64
N SER A 359 -1.49 -7.59 0.18
CA SER A 359 -1.71 -9.04 0.12
C SER A 359 -2.42 -9.52 1.37
N TYR A 360 -3.42 -10.36 1.19
CA TYR A 360 -4.25 -10.90 2.26
C TYR A 360 -4.30 -12.42 2.16
N LYS A 361 -4.23 -13.10 3.29
CA LYS A 361 -4.58 -14.51 3.40
C LYS A 361 -6.05 -14.62 3.72
N VAL A 362 -6.78 -15.35 2.92
CA VAL A 362 -8.21 -15.55 3.08
C VAL A 362 -8.47 -17.03 3.34
N LYS A 363 -9.17 -17.35 4.41
CA LYS A 363 -9.58 -18.71 4.73
C LYS A 363 -11.05 -18.89 4.35
N MET A 364 -11.29 -19.66 3.31
CA MET A 364 -12.62 -19.95 2.79
C MET A 364 -13.38 -20.88 3.74
N THR A 365 -14.70 -20.87 3.67
CA THR A 365 -15.61 -21.73 4.50
C THR A 365 -15.37 -23.22 4.28
N ASN A 366 -14.90 -23.62 3.10
CA ASN A 366 -14.51 -25.01 2.77
C ASN A 366 -13.12 -25.41 3.30
N GLY A 367 -12.44 -24.52 4.07
CA GLY A 367 -11.13 -24.78 4.65
C GLY A 367 -9.94 -24.43 3.74
N VAL A 368 -10.18 -24.10 2.47
CA VAL A 368 -9.13 -23.70 1.52
C VAL A 368 -8.57 -22.33 1.91
N ALA A 369 -7.24 -22.23 1.97
CA ALA A 369 -6.55 -20.96 2.18
C ALA A 369 -6.06 -20.39 0.85
N LEU A 370 -6.34 -19.11 0.61
CA LEU A 370 -6.00 -18.38 -0.59
C LEU A 370 -5.20 -17.11 -0.25
N VAL A 371 -4.44 -16.61 -1.22
CA VAL A 371 -3.85 -15.27 -1.15
C VAL A 371 -4.57 -14.36 -2.13
N VAL A 372 -5.10 -13.26 -1.63
CA VAL A 372 -5.70 -12.20 -2.45
C VAL A 372 -4.74 -11.03 -2.50
N LYS A 373 -4.26 -10.69 -3.68
CA LYS A 373 -3.45 -9.50 -3.93
C LYS A 373 -4.33 -8.41 -4.52
N ARG A 374 -4.43 -7.30 -3.79
CA ARG A 374 -5.11 -6.09 -4.22
C ARG A 374 -4.09 -5.15 -4.84
N MET A 375 -4.14 -4.99 -6.16
CA MET A 375 -3.22 -4.13 -6.91
C MET A 375 -3.80 -2.73 -7.03
N ARG A 376 -3.02 -1.71 -6.68
CA ARG A 376 -3.41 -0.29 -6.76
C ARG A 376 -3.07 0.35 -8.10
N GLN A 377 -2.11 -0.21 -8.83
CA GLN A 377 -1.59 0.37 -10.06
C GLN A 377 -1.55 -0.68 -11.18
N MET A 378 -2.56 -0.70 -12.01
CA MET A 378 -2.55 -1.36 -13.32
C MET A 378 -3.59 -0.69 -14.24
N ASN A 379 -3.65 0.65 -14.18
CA ASN A 379 -4.72 1.41 -14.84
C ASN A 379 -4.50 1.66 -16.33
N ALA A 380 -3.31 1.32 -16.86
CA ALA A 380 -2.96 1.53 -18.26
C ALA A 380 -3.62 0.52 -19.22
N LEU A 381 -4.05 -0.64 -18.71
CA LEU A 381 -4.66 -1.69 -19.54
C LEU A 381 -6.19 -1.65 -19.42
N GLY A 382 -6.88 -1.60 -20.54
CA GLY A 382 -8.32 -1.85 -20.62
C GLY A 382 -8.67 -3.29 -20.24
N ASN A 383 -9.95 -3.55 -19.98
CA ASN A 383 -10.43 -4.85 -19.52
C ASN A 383 -9.97 -6.03 -20.38
N ASP A 384 -10.12 -5.91 -21.69
CA ASP A 384 -9.80 -7.01 -22.64
C ASP A 384 -8.29 -7.29 -22.72
N ALA A 385 -7.47 -6.22 -22.72
CA ALA A 385 -6.02 -6.35 -22.71
C ALA A 385 -5.52 -6.93 -21.38
N PHE A 386 -6.14 -6.55 -20.26
CA PHE A 386 -5.84 -7.08 -18.95
C PHE A 386 -6.21 -8.57 -18.85
N ASP A 387 -7.41 -8.97 -19.31
CA ASP A 387 -7.85 -10.38 -19.38
C ASP A 387 -6.84 -11.22 -20.17
N ALA A 388 -6.46 -10.76 -21.36
CA ALA A 388 -5.51 -11.46 -22.21
C ALA A 388 -4.15 -11.70 -21.53
N GLU A 389 -3.62 -10.71 -20.83
CA GLU A 389 -2.33 -10.84 -20.10
C GLU A 389 -2.47 -11.77 -18.89
N VAL A 390 -3.55 -11.67 -18.13
CA VAL A 390 -3.76 -12.55 -16.96
C VAL A 390 -3.94 -14.00 -17.39
N ARG A 391 -4.61 -14.28 -18.52
CA ARG A 391 -4.72 -15.64 -19.07
C ARG A 391 -3.38 -16.20 -19.54
N LYS A 392 -2.50 -15.37 -20.10
CA LYS A 392 -1.12 -15.78 -20.41
C LYS A 392 -0.36 -16.19 -19.13
N LEU A 393 -0.48 -15.39 -18.05
CA LEU A 393 0.12 -15.72 -16.76
C LEU A 393 -0.47 -17.01 -16.17
N GLY A 394 -1.78 -17.23 -16.29
CA GLY A 394 -2.46 -18.43 -15.81
C GLY A 394 -2.06 -19.72 -16.53
N ASN A 395 -1.61 -19.59 -17.78
CA ASN A 395 -1.13 -20.71 -18.60
C ASN A 395 0.35 -21.04 -18.39
N LEU A 396 1.08 -20.25 -17.61
CA LEU A 396 2.48 -20.55 -17.32
C LEU A 396 2.59 -21.85 -16.49
N ARG A 397 3.40 -22.79 -16.96
CA ARG A 397 3.72 -24.04 -16.28
C ARG A 397 5.22 -24.06 -15.97
N HIS A 398 5.55 -23.65 -14.75
CA HIS A 398 6.94 -23.68 -14.29
C HIS A 398 6.96 -24.01 -12.79
N PRO A 399 7.84 -24.89 -12.30
CA PRO A 399 7.84 -25.34 -10.90
C PRO A 399 8.04 -24.22 -9.87
N ASN A 400 8.65 -23.12 -10.26
CA ASN A 400 8.95 -21.97 -9.39
C ASN A 400 8.02 -20.75 -9.63
N VAL A 401 6.98 -20.89 -10.45
CA VAL A 401 6.01 -19.82 -10.73
C VAL A 401 4.63 -20.27 -10.29
N LEU A 402 3.98 -19.44 -9.47
CA LEU A 402 2.62 -19.66 -9.02
C LEU A 402 1.65 -18.89 -9.93
N PRO A 403 0.88 -19.56 -10.79
CA PRO A 403 -0.09 -18.88 -11.64
C PRO A 403 -1.29 -18.39 -10.84
N PRO A 404 -1.96 -17.31 -11.27
CA PRO A 404 -3.21 -16.88 -10.67
C PRO A 404 -4.33 -17.89 -10.90
N LEU A 405 -5.17 -18.11 -9.89
CA LEU A 405 -6.37 -18.95 -9.96
C LEU A 405 -7.55 -18.17 -10.55
N ALA A 406 -7.68 -16.92 -10.14
CA ALA A 406 -8.76 -16.02 -10.56
C ALA A 406 -8.33 -14.57 -10.45
N TYR A 407 -9.10 -13.68 -11.09
CA TYR A 407 -8.94 -12.25 -10.94
C TYR A 407 -10.29 -11.53 -10.93
N HIS A 408 -10.30 -10.30 -10.42
CA HIS A 408 -11.41 -9.38 -10.52
C HIS A 408 -10.92 -8.05 -11.07
N TYR A 409 -11.58 -7.53 -12.10
CA TYR A 409 -11.22 -6.27 -12.74
C TYR A 409 -12.24 -5.18 -12.41
N ARG A 410 -11.77 -4.11 -11.82
CA ARG A 410 -12.42 -2.80 -11.79
C ARG A 410 -11.44 -1.74 -12.29
N LYS A 411 -11.98 -0.65 -12.84
CA LYS A 411 -11.13 0.42 -13.41
C LYS A 411 -10.05 0.90 -12.44
N GLU A 412 -10.40 1.04 -11.16
CA GLU A 412 -9.53 1.59 -10.11
C GLU A 412 -8.88 0.53 -9.22
N GLU A 413 -9.27 -0.74 -9.36
CA GLU A 413 -8.83 -1.81 -8.48
C GLU A 413 -8.81 -3.15 -9.20
N LYS A 414 -7.75 -3.90 -9.05
CA LYS A 414 -7.61 -5.26 -9.55
C LYS A 414 -7.27 -6.19 -8.42
N LEU A 415 -7.98 -7.31 -8.34
CA LEU A 415 -7.69 -8.38 -7.38
C LEU A 415 -7.16 -9.58 -8.15
N PHE A 416 -6.10 -10.18 -7.63
CA PHE A 416 -5.60 -11.47 -8.08
C PHE A 416 -5.74 -12.47 -6.94
N VAL A 417 -6.19 -13.66 -7.26
CA VAL A 417 -6.32 -14.76 -6.30
C VAL A 417 -5.32 -15.85 -6.64
N TYR A 418 -4.53 -16.25 -5.64
CA TYR A 418 -3.52 -17.29 -5.73
C TYR A 418 -3.74 -18.34 -4.66
N GLU A 419 -3.11 -19.50 -4.83
CA GLU A 419 -3.02 -20.50 -3.77
C GLU A 419 -2.13 -19.99 -2.62
N TYR A 420 -2.50 -20.35 -1.37
CA TYR A 420 -1.68 -20.05 -0.20
C TYR A 420 -0.69 -21.19 0.08
N PHE A 421 0.58 -20.86 0.17
CA PHE A 421 1.63 -21.75 0.59
C PHE A 421 2.01 -21.51 2.05
N SER A 422 1.92 -22.57 2.87
CA SER A 422 2.13 -22.47 4.32
C SER A 422 3.59 -22.19 4.74
N LYS A 423 4.54 -22.34 3.82
CA LYS A 423 5.97 -22.07 4.07
C LYS A 423 6.31 -20.58 4.18
N GLY A 424 5.34 -19.70 4.01
CA GLY A 424 5.52 -18.25 4.14
C GLY A 424 6.10 -17.57 2.89
N SER A 425 6.45 -16.30 3.02
CA SER A 425 7.08 -15.54 1.95
C SER A 425 8.56 -15.92 1.81
N LEU A 426 9.12 -15.69 0.63
CA LEU A 426 10.55 -15.88 0.37
C LEU A 426 11.42 -15.13 1.38
N PHE A 427 10.96 -13.96 1.85
CA PHE A 427 11.62 -13.19 2.90
C PHE A 427 11.80 -13.98 4.20
N TYR A 428 10.76 -14.70 4.66
CA TYR A 428 10.84 -15.53 5.88
C TYR A 428 11.63 -16.81 5.70
N GLN A 429 11.93 -17.20 4.47
CA GLN A 429 12.74 -18.41 4.20
C GLN A 429 14.23 -18.10 4.01
N LEU A 430 14.56 -16.84 3.72
CA LEU A 430 15.94 -16.38 3.47
C LEU A 430 16.55 -15.65 4.67
N HIS A 431 15.74 -15.29 5.66
CA HIS A 431 16.12 -14.65 6.92
C HIS A 431 15.54 -15.43 8.11
#